data_41e9f52fe19cd50b4492ba0c02b5b244
#
_entry.id   41e9f52fe19cd50b4492ba0c02b5b244
#
_cell.length_a   1.000
_cell.length_b   1.000
_cell.length_c   1.000
_cell.angle_alpha   90.00
_cell.angle_beta   90.00
_cell.angle_gamma   90.00
#
_symmetry.space_group_name_H-M   'P 1'
#
loop_
_entity.id
_entity.type
_entity.pdbx_description
1 polymer ?
#
loop_
_entity_poly.entity_id
_entity_poly.type
_entity_poly.pdbx_seq_one_letter_code
_entity_poly.pdbx_strand_id
1 'polypeptide(L)'
;MVDQNSFKDPVLARGLIESIQALAPEHATLMEVCGTHTVAIARNGIRSLMPEGCRLASGPGCPVCVTSNHDIDTVIALSRVPNVIITTFGDMTRVPGSTSSLLKEQAAGRDIRIVYSPLDALT
;
A
#
# COMPACT_ATOMS: atom_id res chain seq x y z
N MET A 1 -20.54 -3.17 -12.80
CA MET A 1 -19.56 -4.10 -12.21
C MET A 1 -18.35 -4.07 -13.13
N VAL A 2 -17.20 -3.59 -12.70
CA VAL A 2 -15.98 -3.56 -13.53
C VAL A 2 -15.50 -4.99 -13.66
N ASP A 3 -15.38 -5.50 -14.88
CA ASP A 3 -14.83 -6.82 -15.14
C ASP A 3 -13.37 -6.84 -14.72
N GLN A 4 -13.02 -7.70 -13.74
CA GLN A 4 -11.64 -7.83 -13.26
C GLN A 4 -10.66 -8.28 -14.36
N ASN A 5 -11.16 -8.88 -15.44
CA ASN A 5 -10.34 -9.26 -16.58
C ASN A 5 -9.89 -8.05 -17.42
N SER A 6 -10.59 -6.91 -17.35
CA SER A 6 -10.20 -5.68 -18.05
C SER A 6 -8.81 -5.15 -17.62
N PHE A 7 -8.39 -5.41 -16.39
CA PHE A 7 -7.04 -5.05 -15.90
C PHE A 7 -5.91 -5.95 -16.45
N LYS A 8 -6.25 -7.02 -17.16
CA LYS A 8 -5.30 -7.94 -17.81
C LYS A 8 -5.45 -7.96 -19.32
N ASP A 9 -6.21 -7.04 -19.88
CA ASP A 9 -6.43 -6.95 -21.31
C ASP A 9 -5.15 -6.47 -22.03
N PRO A 10 -4.53 -7.30 -22.88
CA PRO A 10 -3.30 -6.93 -23.56
C PRO A 10 -3.50 -5.85 -24.64
N VAL A 11 -4.71 -5.71 -25.19
CA VAL A 11 -5.03 -4.68 -26.18
C VAL A 11 -5.08 -3.32 -25.50
N LEU A 12 -5.80 -3.24 -24.38
CA LEU A 12 -5.87 -2.03 -23.57
C LEU A 12 -4.48 -1.63 -23.05
N ALA A 13 -3.71 -2.60 -22.54
CA ALA A 13 -2.35 -2.36 -22.08
C ALA A 13 -1.44 -1.79 -23.15
N ARG A 14 -1.51 -2.32 -24.38
CA ARG A 14 -0.75 -1.82 -25.52
C ARG A 14 -1.13 -0.37 -25.88
N GLY A 15 -2.43 -0.06 -25.97
CA GLY A 15 -2.88 1.31 -26.22
C GLY A 15 -2.45 2.32 -25.17
N LEU A 16 -2.41 1.90 -23.89
CA LEU A 16 -1.90 2.74 -22.82
C LEU A 16 -0.38 2.98 -22.96
N ILE A 17 0.39 1.96 -23.31
CA ILE A 17 1.84 2.08 -23.53
C ILE A 17 2.13 3.02 -24.71
N GLU A 18 1.42 2.87 -25.82
CA GLU A 18 1.55 3.78 -26.98
C GLU A 18 1.23 5.23 -26.59
N SER A 19 0.20 5.44 -25.78
CA SER A 19 -0.15 6.76 -25.26
C SER A 19 0.94 7.33 -24.35
N ILE A 20 1.53 6.50 -23.48
CA ILE A 20 2.65 6.91 -22.62
C ILE A 20 3.85 7.30 -23.46
N GLN A 21 4.20 6.50 -24.47
CA GLN A 21 5.32 6.78 -25.38
C GLN A 21 5.13 8.08 -26.16
N ALA A 22 3.89 8.41 -26.52
CA ALA A 22 3.56 9.63 -27.26
C ALA A 22 3.53 10.90 -26.37
N LEU A 23 3.19 10.76 -25.09
CA LEU A 23 2.94 11.89 -24.19
C LEU A 23 4.04 12.08 -23.13
N ALA A 24 4.94 11.11 -22.97
CA ALA A 24 5.98 11.20 -21.94
C ALA A 24 6.91 12.38 -22.21
N PRO A 25 7.26 13.16 -21.17
CA PRO A 25 8.28 14.19 -21.29
C PRO A 25 9.65 13.55 -21.55
N GLU A 26 10.57 14.33 -22.07
CA GLU A 26 11.94 13.87 -22.40
C GLU A 26 12.65 13.24 -21.20
N HIS A 27 12.40 13.75 -20.00
CA HIS A 27 12.91 13.21 -18.74
C HIS A 27 11.83 13.19 -17.68
N ALA A 28 11.53 12.01 -17.12
CA ALA A 28 10.62 11.85 -16.00
C ALA A 28 11.12 10.76 -15.05
N THR A 29 10.94 10.98 -13.76
CA THR A 29 11.08 9.93 -12.75
C THR A 29 9.77 9.79 -12.01
N LEU A 30 9.17 8.60 -12.08
CA LEU A 30 7.96 8.24 -11.36
C LEU A 30 8.33 7.26 -10.25
N MET A 31 7.92 7.58 -9.02
CA MET A 31 8.18 6.72 -7.86
C MET A 31 6.86 6.11 -7.39
N GLU A 32 6.77 4.79 -7.38
CA GLU A 32 5.69 4.09 -6.70
C GLU A 32 6.02 3.94 -5.21
N VAL A 33 5.00 3.99 -4.37
CA VAL A 33 5.16 3.96 -2.91
C VAL A 33 4.57 2.71 -2.26
N CYS A 34 4.31 1.67 -3.05
CA CYS A 34 3.66 0.45 -2.58
C CYS A 34 4.41 -0.79 -3.09
N GLY A 35 4.82 -1.68 -2.18
CA GLY A 35 5.51 -2.92 -2.53
C GLY A 35 4.72 -3.83 -3.47
N THR A 36 3.39 -3.83 -3.39
CA THR A 36 2.52 -4.55 -4.33
C THR A 36 2.65 -3.99 -5.74
N HIS A 37 2.75 -2.67 -5.89
CA HIS A 37 2.99 -2.03 -7.19
C HIS A 37 4.38 -2.38 -7.74
N THR A 38 5.43 -2.37 -6.90
CA THR A 38 6.79 -2.82 -7.28
C THR A 38 6.75 -4.21 -7.89
N VAL A 39 6.07 -5.14 -7.22
CA VAL A 39 5.94 -6.53 -7.68
C VAL A 39 5.12 -6.61 -8.98
N ALA A 40 4.02 -5.86 -9.11
CA ALA A 40 3.20 -5.84 -10.31
C ALA A 40 3.97 -5.28 -11.52
N ILE A 41 4.70 -4.17 -11.34
CA ILE A 41 5.54 -3.55 -12.36
C ILE A 41 6.63 -4.54 -12.83
N ALA A 42 7.29 -5.23 -11.90
CA ALA A 42 8.33 -6.20 -12.22
C ALA A 42 7.76 -7.43 -12.96
N ARG A 43 6.68 -8.02 -12.46
CA ARG A 43 6.05 -9.23 -13.05
C ARG A 43 5.52 -9.00 -14.47
N ASN A 44 5.05 -7.81 -14.76
CA ASN A 44 4.50 -7.47 -16.08
C ASN A 44 5.52 -6.79 -17.00
N GLY A 45 6.79 -6.70 -16.61
CA GLY A 45 7.86 -6.13 -17.43
C GLY A 45 7.65 -4.64 -17.78
N ILE A 46 6.86 -3.90 -16.99
CA ILE A 46 6.46 -2.52 -17.31
C ILE A 46 7.69 -1.61 -17.45
N ARG A 47 8.76 -1.85 -16.70
CA ARG A 47 9.98 -1.04 -16.77
C ARG A 47 10.61 -1.03 -18.16
N SER A 48 10.60 -2.18 -18.86
CA SER A 48 11.16 -2.31 -20.21
C SER A 48 10.27 -1.72 -21.31
N LEU A 49 9.03 -1.39 -20.99
CA LEU A 49 8.06 -0.79 -21.88
C LEU A 49 8.03 0.75 -21.79
N MET A 50 8.68 1.32 -20.78
CA MET A 50 8.74 2.78 -20.62
C MET A 50 9.61 3.42 -21.68
N PRO A 51 9.27 4.67 -22.11
CA PRO A 51 10.12 5.44 -23.02
C PRO A 51 11.52 5.67 -22.43
N GLU A 52 12.50 5.82 -23.32
CA GLU A 52 13.84 6.25 -22.94
C GLU A 52 13.76 7.61 -22.23
N GLY A 53 14.39 7.77 -21.08
CA GLY A 53 14.23 8.97 -20.24
C GLY A 53 13.12 8.89 -19.19
N CYS A 54 12.18 7.94 -19.29
CA CYS A 54 11.15 7.71 -18.28
C CYS A 54 11.58 6.63 -17.29
N ARG A 55 11.98 7.04 -16.09
CA ARG A 55 12.48 6.13 -15.05
C ARG A 55 11.38 5.77 -14.07
N LEU A 56 11.19 4.47 -13.80
CA LEU A 56 10.40 3.99 -12.66
C LEU A 56 11.31 3.69 -11.48
N ALA A 57 11.08 4.37 -10.37
CA ALA A 57 11.79 4.15 -9.11
C ALA A 57 10.87 3.47 -8.10
N SER A 58 11.42 2.52 -7.34
CA SER A 58 10.71 1.95 -6.20
C SER A 58 10.91 2.84 -4.98
N GLY A 59 9.81 3.23 -4.36
CA GLY A 59 9.82 4.03 -3.15
C GLY A 59 10.02 3.19 -1.88
N PRO A 60 9.92 3.82 -0.70
CA PRO A 60 10.19 3.18 0.59
C PRO A 60 9.15 2.12 0.99
N GLY A 61 8.09 1.97 0.21
CA GLY A 61 6.94 1.14 0.56
C GLY A 61 5.94 1.87 1.47
N CYS A 62 4.82 1.21 1.75
CA CYS A 62 3.84 1.70 2.72
C CYS A 62 3.93 0.88 4.01
N PRO A 63 3.42 1.38 5.16
CA PRO A 63 3.42 0.66 6.44
C PRO A 63 2.87 -0.76 6.33
N VAL A 64 1.81 -0.97 5.55
CA VAL A 64 1.20 -2.30 5.32
C VAL A 64 2.19 -3.30 4.71
N CYS A 65 3.08 -2.85 3.83
CA CYS A 65 4.01 -3.72 3.12
C CYS A 65 5.35 -3.92 3.86
N VAL A 66 5.72 -3.01 4.77
CA VAL A 66 7.04 -3.02 5.42
C VAL A 66 7.00 -3.41 6.90
N THR A 67 5.82 -3.34 7.54
CA THR A 67 5.68 -3.73 8.96
C THR A 67 5.70 -5.25 9.08
N SER A 68 6.54 -5.77 9.96
CA SER A 68 6.66 -7.21 10.18
C SER A 68 5.44 -7.79 10.93
N ASN A 69 5.15 -9.08 10.74
CA ASN A 69 4.11 -9.76 11.54
C ASN A 69 4.38 -9.68 13.04
N HIS A 70 5.65 -9.71 13.43
CA HIS A 70 6.04 -9.57 14.85
C HIS A 70 5.63 -8.23 15.41
N ASP A 71 5.83 -7.14 14.66
CA ASP A 71 5.43 -5.80 15.10
C ASP A 71 3.90 -5.68 15.18
N ILE A 72 3.17 -6.26 14.21
CA ILE A 72 1.70 -6.30 14.24
C ILE A 72 1.22 -7.06 15.49
N ASP A 73 1.78 -8.23 15.78
CA ASP A 73 1.44 -9.01 16.96
C ASP A 73 1.76 -8.27 18.26
N THR A 74 2.86 -7.52 18.29
CA THR A 74 3.25 -6.69 19.43
C THR A 74 2.21 -5.58 19.67
N VAL A 75 1.79 -4.87 18.62
CA VAL A 75 0.77 -3.81 18.75
C VAL A 75 -0.59 -4.40 19.14
N ILE A 76 -0.95 -5.57 18.63
CA ILE A 76 -2.16 -6.31 19.05
C ILE A 76 -2.07 -6.65 20.54
N ALA A 77 -0.95 -7.14 21.02
CA ALA A 77 -0.74 -7.43 22.44
C ALA A 77 -0.85 -6.17 23.31
N LEU A 78 -0.24 -5.06 22.87
CA LEU A 78 -0.33 -3.76 23.54
C LEU A 78 -1.77 -3.24 23.61
N SER A 79 -2.58 -3.44 22.60
CA SER A 79 -3.98 -3.00 22.58
C SER A 79 -4.83 -3.66 23.67
N ARG A 80 -4.39 -4.82 24.19
CA ARG A 80 -5.07 -5.57 25.25
C ARG A 80 -4.68 -5.12 26.65
N VAL A 81 -3.65 -4.29 26.76
CA VAL A 81 -3.22 -3.75 28.06
C VAL A 81 -4.21 -2.67 28.53
N PRO A 82 -4.66 -2.67 29.80
CA PRO A 82 -5.55 -1.64 30.31
C PRO A 82 -4.97 -0.23 30.16
N ASN A 83 -5.82 0.74 29.83
CA ASN A 83 -5.47 2.15 29.67
C ASN A 83 -4.45 2.45 28.55
N VAL A 84 -4.30 1.55 27.60
CA VAL A 84 -3.52 1.80 26.38
C VAL A 84 -4.46 2.20 25.26
N ILE A 85 -4.12 3.29 24.59
CA ILE A 85 -4.79 3.76 23.36
C ILE A 85 -3.83 3.49 22.21
N ILE A 86 -4.31 2.80 21.18
CA ILE A 86 -3.56 2.60 19.93
C ILE A 86 -4.10 3.57 18.87
N THR A 87 -3.24 4.42 18.36
CA THR A 87 -3.56 5.26 17.19
C THR A 87 -2.86 4.72 15.96
N THR A 88 -3.56 4.64 14.84
CA THR A 88 -3.02 4.05 13.61
C THR A 88 -3.75 4.57 12.37
N PHE A 89 -3.14 4.37 11.19
CA PHE A 89 -3.82 4.63 9.91
C PHE A 89 -4.83 3.52 9.59
N GLY A 90 -5.91 3.88 8.90
CA GLY A 90 -7.06 3.00 8.70
C GLY A 90 -6.75 1.68 8.00
N ASP A 91 -5.85 1.66 7.03
CA ASP A 91 -5.41 0.45 6.31
C ASP A 91 -4.62 -0.51 7.21
N MET A 92 -3.86 0.00 8.19
CA MET A 92 -3.14 -0.81 9.17
C MET A 92 -4.07 -1.62 10.07
N THR A 93 -5.29 -1.15 10.32
CA THR A 93 -6.25 -1.88 11.18
C THR A 93 -6.63 -3.26 10.61
N ARG A 94 -6.55 -3.42 9.28
CA ARG A 94 -6.92 -4.64 8.55
C ARG A 94 -5.76 -5.61 8.36
N VAL A 95 -4.53 -5.17 8.63
CA VAL A 95 -3.35 -6.04 8.49
C VAL A 95 -3.46 -7.20 9.48
N PRO A 96 -3.42 -8.45 9.01
CA PRO A 96 -3.51 -9.60 9.90
C PRO A 96 -2.18 -9.82 10.63
N GLY A 97 -2.25 -9.96 11.94
CA GLY A 97 -1.20 -10.61 12.72
C GLY A 97 -1.37 -12.13 12.72
N SER A 98 -0.60 -12.82 13.55
CA SER A 98 -0.62 -14.29 13.63
C SER A 98 -1.99 -14.84 14.09
N THR A 99 -2.73 -14.13 14.94
CA THR A 99 -3.99 -14.62 15.55
C THR A 99 -5.16 -13.65 15.44
N SER A 100 -4.91 -12.36 15.22
CA SER A 100 -5.93 -11.31 15.23
C SER A 100 -5.55 -10.17 14.28
N SER A 101 -6.28 -9.08 14.33
CA SER A 101 -5.97 -7.79 13.69
C SER A 101 -6.46 -6.66 14.59
N LEU A 102 -5.92 -5.45 14.42
CA LEU A 102 -6.40 -4.29 15.17
C LEU A 102 -7.89 -4.03 14.98
N LEU A 103 -8.44 -4.31 13.80
CA LEU A 103 -9.88 -4.20 13.54
C LEU A 103 -10.70 -5.17 14.41
N LYS A 104 -10.23 -6.41 14.60
CA LYS A 104 -10.87 -7.39 15.47
C LYS A 104 -10.76 -6.98 16.94
N GLU A 105 -9.61 -6.47 17.35
CA GLU A 105 -9.40 -5.98 18.71
C GLU A 105 -10.29 -4.75 19.01
N GLN A 106 -10.46 -3.85 18.05
CA GLN A 106 -11.37 -2.72 18.15
C GLN A 106 -12.82 -3.18 18.32
N ALA A 107 -13.25 -4.16 17.51
CA ALA A 107 -14.57 -4.78 17.64
C ALA A 107 -14.78 -5.50 19.00
N ALA A 108 -13.69 -5.95 19.62
CA ALA A 108 -13.68 -6.53 20.97
C ALA A 108 -13.63 -5.47 22.09
N GLY A 109 -13.77 -4.18 21.76
CA GLY A 109 -13.85 -3.07 22.70
C GLY A 109 -12.50 -2.48 23.15
N ARG A 110 -11.41 -2.74 22.41
CA ARG A 110 -10.12 -2.09 22.66
C ARG A 110 -10.12 -0.68 22.10
N ASP A 111 -9.42 0.26 22.77
CA ASP A 111 -9.33 1.66 22.33
C ASP A 111 -8.31 1.79 21.19
N ILE A 112 -8.80 1.62 19.98
CA ILE A 112 -8.03 1.75 18.74
C ILE A 112 -8.67 2.85 17.90
N ARG A 113 -7.90 3.91 17.61
CA ARG A 113 -8.37 5.11 16.95
C ARG A 113 -7.66 5.29 15.61
N ILE A 114 -8.46 5.53 14.57
CA ILE A 114 -7.95 5.82 13.25
C ILE A 114 -7.61 7.30 13.18
N VAL A 115 -6.39 7.60 12.77
CA VAL A 115 -5.86 8.96 12.59
C VAL A 115 -5.30 9.12 11.18
N TYR A 116 -5.24 10.35 10.68
CA TYR A 116 -4.70 10.69 9.36
C TYR A 116 -3.33 11.37 9.46
N SER A 117 -2.95 11.81 10.65
CA SER A 117 -1.62 12.33 10.94
C SER A 117 -1.23 11.97 12.39
N PRO A 118 0.06 11.99 12.74
CA PRO A 118 0.49 11.83 14.13
C PRO A 118 -0.03 12.91 15.06
N LEU A 119 -0.35 14.11 14.54
CA LEU A 119 -0.89 15.22 15.35
C LEU A 119 -2.33 14.95 15.78
N ASP A 120 -3.12 14.22 14.98
CA ASP A 120 -4.49 13.84 15.33
C ASP A 120 -4.55 12.91 16.55
N ALA A 121 -3.42 12.26 16.87
CA ALA A 121 -3.32 11.41 18.05
C ALA A 121 -3.21 12.20 19.37
N LEU A 122 -2.97 13.51 19.30
CA LEU A 122 -2.80 14.40 20.46
C LEU A 122 -4.09 15.11 20.86
N THR A 123 -5.15 14.95 20.09
CA THR A 123 -6.49 15.52 20.33
C THR A 123 -7.47 14.45 20.77
#